data_2ffb86bf6e022d0604579347cbe7c7c1
#
_entry.id   2ffb86bf6e022d0604579347cbe7c7c1
#
_cell.length_a   1.000
_cell.length_b   1.000
_cell.length_c   1.000
_cell.angle_alpha   90.00
_cell.angle_beta   90.00
_cell.angle_gamma   90.00
#
_symmetry.space_group_name_H-M   'P 1'
#
loop_
_entity.id
_entity.type
_entity.pdbx_description
1 polymer ?
#
loop_
_entity_poly.entity_id
_entity_poly.type
_entity_poly.pdbx_seq_one_letter_code
_entity_poly.pdbx_strand_id
1 'polypeptide(L)'
;MRKGFGWFLALALGLAPAVWAQSTGGNVYGTVVDQSGAPLPGATVTIGSSELGGTRSSVTGSVGEFRFLNLDHGSYKLTVAVQGFATVTRDVIVNTGVNVELNFNMKVAGLQETVAVTAETPVVDAKKVGTSTTLTKDELSEVPQGRDPWAILKNVPGVVVDRVSIAGSEAGQQSLFVGKGASGNDTMWNLDGVAITDPTSFGASSAYFDFDSFDEINVTTGGGDLQVQSGGIGLNFVTKRGTNAFHGNVHLFGTNHKFGEGTNVPSSIPSSSLRDGRADQIRQIADYGGDLGGPIIKDKLWFWGSYGKQDIRLYRLLGQTDDRTLIKSINGKLNWQADSNTMVSLFYFNGGEKSKFNRDPGQAGNEAASFLWNQGTFFQTQDCGLPCGIHGLWKAEINHTFGPNLFINAKYAFYNWGYGFDPVGGTGQDASVDHVSDTAKGSWVKTRFLKPWHTANLDGSYFFNALNGRHEMKFGFGYKHWPNSSSISFSGNGIVAYHNNDDPNDPNSRVAWVTLASAVL
;
A
#
# COMPACT_ATOMS: atom_id res chain seq x y z
N MET A 1 -23.83 12.70 42.55
CA MET A 1 -23.90 12.30 41.12
C MET A 1 -22.70 12.72 40.26
N ARG A 2 -21.87 13.71 40.62
CA ARG A 2 -20.71 14.16 39.81
C ARG A 2 -19.47 13.22 39.83
N LYS A 3 -19.30 12.39 40.85
CA LYS A 3 -18.12 11.49 40.96
C LYS A 3 -18.28 10.14 40.20
N GLY A 4 -19.51 9.71 39.91
CA GLY A 4 -19.78 8.47 39.18
C GLY A 4 -19.57 8.59 37.67
N PHE A 5 -19.75 9.78 37.09
CA PHE A 5 -19.61 10.01 35.66
C PHE A 5 -18.15 9.95 35.20
N GLY A 6 -17.21 10.42 36.05
CA GLY A 6 -15.77 10.34 35.76
C GLY A 6 -15.22 8.92 35.72
N TRP A 7 -15.72 8.02 36.57
CA TRP A 7 -15.32 6.62 36.59
C TRP A 7 -15.90 5.81 35.42
N PHE A 8 -17.13 6.17 34.98
CA PHE A 8 -17.75 5.55 33.81
C PHE A 8 -17.02 5.94 32.51
N LEU A 9 -16.59 7.20 32.41
CA LEU A 9 -15.81 7.70 31.26
C LEU A 9 -14.40 7.09 31.23
N ALA A 10 -13.76 6.93 32.40
CA ALA A 10 -12.46 6.28 32.51
C ALA A 10 -12.52 4.76 32.21
N LEU A 11 -13.61 4.09 32.60
CA LEU A 11 -13.83 2.66 32.32
C LEU A 11 -14.19 2.43 30.84
N ALA A 12 -14.93 3.34 30.20
CA ALA A 12 -15.25 3.27 28.78
C ALA A 12 -14.02 3.53 27.89
N LEU A 13 -13.08 4.38 28.32
CA LEU A 13 -11.81 4.60 27.66
C LEU A 13 -10.82 3.43 27.80
N GLY A 14 -10.97 2.62 28.84
CA GLY A 14 -10.09 1.47 29.12
C GLY A 14 -10.46 0.16 28.41
N LEU A 15 -11.62 0.07 27.76
CA LEU A 15 -12.14 -1.16 27.14
C LEU A 15 -12.28 -1.10 25.62
N ALA A 16 -11.90 0.00 24.98
CA ALA A 16 -11.92 0.07 23.52
C ALA A 16 -10.70 -0.64 22.95
N PRO A 17 -10.85 -1.66 22.10
CA PRO A 17 -9.72 -2.19 21.34
C PRO A 17 -9.22 -1.07 20.42
N ALA A 18 -7.98 -0.64 20.62
CA ALA A 18 -7.35 0.40 19.82
C ALA A 18 -7.07 -0.15 18.42
N VAL A 19 -7.88 0.23 17.44
CA VAL A 19 -7.58 0.03 16.02
C VAL A 19 -7.17 1.39 15.46
N TRP A 20 -5.99 1.48 14.88
CA TRP A 20 -5.33 2.75 14.54
C TRP A 20 -5.15 2.86 13.01
N ALA A 21 -5.29 4.07 12.48
CA ALA A 21 -5.00 4.40 11.09
C ALA A 21 -3.74 5.27 11.00
N GLN A 22 -2.94 5.10 9.94
CA GLN A 22 -1.78 5.95 9.71
C GLN A 22 -2.21 7.34 9.21
N SER A 23 -1.49 8.39 9.66
CA SER A 23 -1.67 9.75 9.13
C SER A 23 -1.34 9.78 7.65
N THR A 24 -2.12 10.53 6.88
CA THR A 24 -1.91 10.76 5.44
C THR A 24 -1.21 12.09 5.15
N GLY A 25 -0.93 12.91 6.15
CA GLY A 25 -0.25 14.19 6.03
C GLY A 25 1.00 14.30 6.89
N GLY A 26 1.82 15.32 6.60
CA GLY A 26 2.96 15.75 7.40
C GLY A 26 2.68 17.02 8.19
N ASN A 27 3.57 17.39 9.09
CA ASN A 27 3.45 18.62 9.87
C ASN A 27 4.67 19.51 9.65
N VAL A 28 4.45 20.84 9.61
CA VAL A 28 5.52 21.85 9.62
C VAL A 28 5.37 22.70 10.84
N TYR A 29 6.41 22.83 11.63
CA TYR A 29 6.42 23.65 12.82
C TYR A 29 7.81 24.29 13.02
N GLY A 30 7.88 25.29 13.87
CA GLY A 30 9.15 25.93 14.17
C GLY A 30 8.99 27.16 15.04
N THR A 31 10.09 27.93 15.09
CA THR A 31 10.16 29.18 15.86
C THR A 31 10.67 30.31 14.99
N VAL A 32 10.17 31.50 15.29
CA VAL A 32 10.63 32.76 14.70
C VAL A 32 11.30 33.59 15.80
N VAL A 33 12.57 33.89 15.59
CA VAL A 33 13.40 34.65 16.55
C VAL A 33 14.08 35.82 15.84
N ASP A 34 14.52 36.82 16.60
CA ASP A 34 15.36 37.90 16.10
C ASP A 34 16.85 37.48 16.06
N GLN A 35 17.73 38.40 15.67
CA GLN A 35 19.17 38.15 15.59
C GLN A 35 19.85 37.88 16.95
N SER A 36 19.22 38.29 18.06
CA SER A 36 19.70 38.01 19.41
C SER A 36 19.20 36.67 19.95
N GLY A 37 18.34 35.97 19.20
CA GLY A 37 17.69 34.73 19.62
C GLY A 37 16.41 34.97 20.45
N ALA A 38 15.95 36.20 20.59
CA ALA A 38 14.71 36.49 21.30
C ALA A 38 13.48 36.11 20.43
N PRO A 39 12.46 35.47 21.02
CA PRO A 39 11.26 35.09 20.28
C PRO A 39 10.51 36.33 19.74
N LEU A 40 9.95 36.20 18.53
CA LEU A 40 9.15 37.21 17.87
C LEU A 40 7.65 36.81 17.87
N PRO A 41 6.86 37.20 18.89
CA PRO A 41 5.43 36.99 18.88
C PRO A 41 4.74 37.91 17.88
N GLY A 42 3.62 37.45 17.31
CA GLY A 42 2.84 38.23 16.36
C GLY A 42 3.39 38.22 14.93
N ALA A 43 4.43 37.45 14.63
CA ALA A 43 4.86 37.22 13.26
C ALA A 43 3.81 36.39 12.50
N THR A 44 3.48 36.82 11.29
CA THR A 44 2.61 36.08 10.40
C THR A 44 3.44 35.11 9.58
N VAL A 45 3.19 33.81 9.76
CA VAL A 45 3.78 32.72 8.97
C VAL A 45 2.70 32.22 8.01
N THR A 46 3.01 32.22 6.73
CA THR A 46 2.10 31.76 5.69
C THR A 46 2.75 30.59 4.95
N ILE A 47 1.98 29.52 4.76
CA ILE A 47 2.37 28.36 3.97
C ILE A 47 1.41 28.20 2.79
N GLY A 48 1.94 28.02 1.61
CA GLY A 48 1.17 27.80 0.39
C GLY A 48 1.88 26.88 -0.58
N SER A 49 1.14 26.12 -1.36
CA SER A 49 1.67 25.33 -2.47
C SER A 49 1.01 25.79 -3.76
N SER A 50 1.83 26.03 -4.79
CA SER A 50 1.32 26.35 -6.13
C SER A 50 0.62 25.14 -6.79
N GLU A 51 1.00 23.95 -6.39
CA GLU A 51 0.48 22.70 -6.95
C GLU A 51 -0.82 22.26 -6.27
N LEU A 52 -0.93 22.47 -4.95
CA LEU A 52 -1.98 21.88 -4.12
C LEU A 52 -3.09 22.87 -3.77
N GLY A 53 -2.93 24.13 -4.16
CA GLY A 53 -3.87 25.21 -3.84
C GLY A 53 -3.98 25.52 -2.35
N GLY A 54 -4.52 26.69 -2.10
CA GLY A 54 -4.76 27.16 -0.74
C GLY A 54 -3.51 27.69 -0.05
N THR A 55 -3.75 28.75 0.72
CA THR A 55 -2.76 29.35 1.60
C THR A 55 -3.27 29.26 3.02
N ARG A 56 -2.45 28.74 3.92
CA ARG A 56 -2.77 28.71 5.36
C ARG A 56 -1.87 29.70 6.08
N SER A 57 -2.40 30.34 7.11
CA SER A 57 -1.67 31.34 7.88
C SER A 57 -1.71 30.98 9.36
N SER A 58 -0.60 31.21 10.04
CA SER A 58 -0.46 31.08 11.49
C SER A 58 0.23 32.31 12.04
N VAL A 59 -0.19 32.77 13.20
CA VAL A 59 0.48 33.88 13.89
C VAL A 59 1.28 33.30 15.05
N THR A 60 2.55 33.71 15.19
CA THR A 60 3.44 33.19 16.24
C THR A 60 2.93 33.57 17.63
N GLY A 61 2.99 32.60 18.55
CA GLY A 61 2.64 32.76 19.95
C GLY A 61 3.72 33.48 20.77
N SER A 62 3.56 33.49 22.09
CA SER A 62 4.42 34.23 23.02
C SER A 62 5.89 33.80 23.02
N VAL A 63 6.16 32.56 22.61
CA VAL A 63 7.54 32.01 22.46
C VAL A 63 7.97 31.93 20.99
N GLY A 64 7.30 32.65 20.09
CA GLY A 64 7.63 32.73 18.68
C GLY A 64 7.29 31.47 17.87
N GLU A 65 6.50 30.53 18.40
CA GLU A 65 6.17 29.29 17.74
C GLU A 65 5.06 29.43 16.68
N PHE A 66 5.18 28.63 15.63
CA PHE A 66 4.14 28.42 14.62
C PHE A 66 3.97 26.94 14.29
N ARG A 67 2.81 26.54 13.76
CA ARG A 67 2.51 25.17 13.35
C ARG A 67 1.53 25.15 12.19
N PHE A 68 1.79 24.22 11.27
CA PHE A 68 0.86 23.79 10.23
C PHE A 68 0.73 22.28 10.32
N LEU A 69 -0.45 21.82 10.65
CA LEU A 69 -0.73 20.41 10.92
C LEU A 69 -1.41 19.77 9.72
N ASN A 70 -1.09 18.48 9.51
CA ASN A 70 -1.65 17.64 8.47
C ASN A 70 -1.67 18.32 7.10
N LEU A 71 -0.49 18.69 6.66
CA LEU A 71 -0.28 19.12 5.28
C LEU A 71 -0.19 17.88 4.42
N ASP A 72 -0.82 17.93 3.27
CA ASP A 72 -0.64 16.88 2.27
C ASP A 72 0.82 16.83 1.80
N HIS A 73 1.27 15.67 1.32
CA HIS A 73 2.61 15.56 0.74
C HIS A 73 2.76 16.49 -0.48
N GLY A 74 3.93 17.06 -0.66
CA GLY A 74 4.23 17.95 -1.77
C GLY A 74 5.15 19.11 -1.40
N SER A 75 5.37 19.98 -2.38
CA SER A 75 6.23 21.17 -2.25
C SER A 75 5.44 22.39 -1.78
N TYR A 76 5.97 23.04 -0.75
CA TYR A 76 5.37 24.21 -0.13
C TYR A 76 6.37 25.37 -0.04
N LYS A 77 5.84 26.57 -0.01
CA LYS A 77 6.57 27.80 0.24
C LYS A 77 6.08 28.43 1.54
N LEU A 78 6.99 28.58 2.51
CA LEU A 78 6.75 29.31 3.75
C LEU A 78 7.24 30.73 3.63
N THR A 79 6.42 31.67 4.06
CA THR A 79 6.77 33.11 4.12
C THR A 79 6.52 33.60 5.53
N VAL A 80 7.52 34.21 6.14
CA VAL A 80 7.47 34.83 7.47
C VAL A 80 7.56 36.33 7.33
N ALA A 81 6.57 37.03 7.85
CA ALA A 81 6.48 38.50 7.86
C ALA A 81 6.16 39.02 9.25
N VAL A 82 6.91 40.01 9.71
CA VAL A 82 6.66 40.76 10.95
C VAL A 82 7.08 42.22 10.77
N GLN A 83 6.34 43.12 11.38
CA GLN A 83 6.61 44.54 11.23
C GLN A 83 8.02 44.91 11.75
N GLY A 84 8.80 45.64 10.94
CA GLY A 84 10.15 46.06 11.27
C GLY A 84 11.25 45.06 10.91
N PHE A 85 10.91 43.92 10.34
CA PHE A 85 11.84 42.90 9.91
C PHE A 85 11.72 42.60 8.42
N ALA A 86 12.81 42.11 7.82
CA ALA A 86 12.81 41.67 6.44
C ALA A 86 11.98 40.38 6.29
N THR A 87 11.13 40.31 5.25
CA THR A 87 10.36 39.10 4.96
C THR A 87 11.29 37.97 4.51
N VAL A 88 11.12 36.79 5.11
CA VAL A 88 11.91 35.59 4.79
C VAL A 88 10.99 34.54 4.13
N THR A 89 11.45 33.99 3.01
CA THR A 89 10.75 32.91 2.31
C THR A 89 11.65 31.69 2.21
N ARG A 90 11.07 30.49 2.45
CA ARG A 90 11.79 29.22 2.38
C ARG A 90 10.90 28.16 1.73
N ASP A 91 11.47 27.37 0.83
CA ASP A 91 10.81 26.21 0.24
C ASP A 91 10.98 25.00 1.16
N VAL A 92 9.97 24.14 1.23
CA VAL A 92 9.97 22.93 2.05
C VAL A 92 9.19 21.82 1.34
N ILE A 93 9.74 20.60 1.38
CA ILE A 93 9.05 19.39 0.94
C ILE A 93 8.45 18.73 2.17
N VAL A 94 7.17 18.44 2.11
CA VAL A 94 6.42 17.73 3.15
C VAL A 94 6.10 16.33 2.63
N ASN A 95 6.54 15.31 3.35
CA ASN A 95 6.24 13.90 3.06
C ASN A 95 5.22 13.38 4.07
N THR A 96 4.48 12.35 3.70
CA THR A 96 3.48 11.72 4.57
C THR A 96 4.11 11.18 5.86
N GLY A 97 3.51 11.53 6.99
CA GLY A 97 3.96 11.10 8.32
C GLY A 97 5.27 11.74 8.80
N VAL A 98 5.79 12.76 8.11
CA VAL A 98 7.03 13.44 8.46
C VAL A 98 6.75 14.77 9.14
N ASN A 99 7.50 15.06 10.21
CA ASN A 99 7.46 16.34 10.90
C ASN A 99 8.69 17.17 10.50
N VAL A 100 8.45 18.34 9.90
CA VAL A 100 9.49 19.27 9.47
C VAL A 100 9.62 20.38 10.49
N GLU A 101 10.80 20.55 11.09
CA GLU A 101 11.09 21.67 11.96
C GLU A 101 11.89 22.75 11.22
N LEU A 102 11.34 23.98 11.19
CA LEU A 102 11.94 25.13 10.53
C LEU A 102 12.06 26.31 11.49
N ASN A 103 13.29 26.73 11.79
CA ASN A 103 13.56 27.88 12.61
C ASN A 103 13.99 29.08 11.76
N PHE A 104 13.38 30.23 11.99
CA PHE A 104 13.63 31.49 11.27
C PHE A 104 14.31 32.49 12.17
N ASN A 105 15.46 33.00 11.73
CA ASN A 105 16.17 34.12 12.36
C ASN A 105 15.93 35.37 11.52
N MET A 106 15.12 36.30 12.03
CA MET A 106 14.67 37.49 11.33
C MET A 106 15.68 38.62 11.46
N LYS A 107 16.01 39.24 10.33
CA LYS A 107 16.85 40.46 10.31
C LYS A 107 15.99 41.69 10.32
N VAL A 108 16.43 42.76 11.01
CA VAL A 108 15.74 44.06 10.94
C VAL A 108 15.73 44.54 9.51
N ALA A 109 14.57 45.03 9.05
CA ALA A 109 14.40 45.50 7.69
C ALA A 109 15.34 46.69 7.42
N GLY A 110 16.33 46.52 6.53
CA GLY A 110 16.93 47.60 5.77
C GLY A 110 15.96 48.01 4.65
N LEU A 111 16.21 49.11 3.97
CA LEU A 111 15.36 49.57 2.86
C LEU A 111 15.16 48.46 1.82
N GLN A 112 13.97 47.80 1.87
CA GLN A 112 13.47 46.78 0.92
C GLN A 112 14.45 45.63 0.59
N GLU A 113 14.61 44.68 1.47
CA GLU A 113 15.22 43.40 1.13
C GLU A 113 14.27 42.23 1.45
N THR A 114 13.87 41.51 0.42
CA THR A 114 13.27 40.18 0.55
C THR A 114 14.41 39.16 0.43
N VAL A 115 14.74 38.48 1.50
CA VAL A 115 15.78 37.44 1.48
C VAL A 115 15.13 36.10 1.09
N ALA A 116 15.24 35.72 -0.17
CA ALA A 116 14.90 34.37 -0.61
C ALA A 116 16.05 33.42 -0.21
N VAL A 117 15.83 32.55 0.74
CA VAL A 117 16.77 31.48 1.08
C VAL A 117 16.30 30.22 0.35
N THR A 118 16.84 29.99 -0.83
CA THR A 118 16.69 28.74 -1.59
C THR A 118 17.67 27.69 -1.07
N ALA A 119 17.46 27.19 0.13
CA ALA A 119 18.18 26.02 0.60
C ALA A 119 17.13 24.91 0.81
N GLU A 120 17.22 23.86 0.00
CA GLU A 120 16.60 22.57 0.36
C GLU A 120 17.19 22.15 1.71
N THR A 121 16.41 22.31 2.76
CA THR A 121 16.83 21.83 4.07
C THR A 121 16.58 20.34 4.08
N PRO A 122 17.62 19.50 4.30
CA PRO A 122 17.39 18.08 4.54
C PRO A 122 16.39 17.95 5.68
N VAL A 123 15.28 17.30 5.43
CA VAL A 123 14.21 17.12 6.41
C VAL A 123 14.68 16.06 7.39
N VAL A 124 15.33 16.48 8.46
CA VAL A 124 15.65 15.61 9.61
C VAL A 124 14.50 15.77 10.61
N ASP A 125 13.65 14.76 10.71
CA ASP A 125 12.65 14.69 11.77
C ASP A 125 13.32 14.32 13.10
N ALA A 126 13.69 15.33 13.87
CA ALA A 126 14.36 15.15 15.16
C ALA A 126 13.46 14.51 16.24
N LYS A 127 12.16 14.42 16.00
CA LYS A 127 11.18 13.82 16.92
C LYS A 127 10.70 12.43 16.47
N LYS A 128 11.14 11.97 15.32
CA LYS A 128 10.74 10.67 14.80
C LYS A 128 11.29 9.55 15.69
N VAL A 129 10.40 8.79 16.28
CA VAL A 129 10.73 7.56 16.99
C VAL A 129 10.66 6.42 15.95
N GLY A 130 11.80 5.75 15.75
CA GLY A 130 11.85 4.62 14.82
C GLY A 130 12.61 4.88 13.51
N THR A 131 12.71 3.83 12.72
CA THR A 131 13.43 3.85 11.43
C THR A 131 12.43 3.68 10.31
N SER A 132 12.34 4.65 9.42
CA SER A 132 11.55 4.53 8.21
C SER A 132 12.30 5.13 7.02
N THR A 133 11.96 4.64 5.85
CA THR A 133 12.44 5.14 4.56
C THR A 133 11.21 5.54 3.75
N THR A 134 11.23 6.73 3.18
CA THR A 134 10.23 7.17 2.21
C THR A 134 10.87 7.08 0.83
N LEU A 135 10.27 6.32 -0.06
CA LEU A 135 10.64 6.25 -1.46
C LEU A 135 9.72 7.20 -2.22
N THR A 136 10.28 8.29 -2.70
CA THR A 136 9.55 9.33 -3.42
C THR A 136 9.29 8.93 -4.88
N LYS A 137 8.39 9.63 -5.55
CA LYS A 137 8.08 9.42 -6.98
C LYS A 137 9.33 9.49 -7.86
N ASP A 138 10.23 10.43 -7.59
CA ASP A 138 11.46 10.59 -8.36
C ASP A 138 12.38 9.38 -8.15
N GLU A 139 12.57 8.94 -6.90
CA GLU A 139 13.33 7.72 -6.61
C GLU A 139 12.67 6.47 -7.21
N LEU A 140 11.33 6.37 -7.17
CA LEU A 140 10.58 5.28 -7.79
C LEU A 140 10.78 5.24 -9.31
N SER A 141 10.96 6.38 -9.96
CA SER A 141 11.14 6.49 -11.41
C SER A 141 12.58 6.26 -11.87
N GLU A 142 13.57 6.63 -11.04
CA GLU A 142 15.00 6.62 -11.38
C GLU A 142 15.69 5.30 -11.01
N VAL A 143 15.20 4.61 -9.98
CA VAL A 143 15.81 3.36 -9.54
C VAL A 143 15.44 2.23 -10.50
N PRO A 144 16.42 1.54 -11.12
CA PRO A 144 16.16 0.39 -11.98
C PRO A 144 15.44 -0.72 -11.20
N GLN A 145 14.24 -1.06 -11.61
CA GLN A 145 13.39 -2.03 -10.94
C GLN A 145 12.45 -2.73 -11.92
N GLY A 146 11.88 -3.83 -11.50
CA GLY A 146 10.93 -4.60 -12.29
C GLY A 146 9.52 -4.04 -12.36
N ARG A 147 9.28 -2.75 -12.01
CA ARG A 147 7.94 -2.14 -11.90
C ARG A 147 6.99 -2.96 -11.04
N ASP A 148 7.53 -3.46 -9.96
CA ASP A 148 6.88 -4.35 -9.02
C ASP A 148 6.96 -3.73 -7.62
N PRO A 149 5.84 -3.40 -6.98
CA PRO A 149 5.83 -2.79 -5.66
C PRO A 149 6.53 -3.63 -4.59
N TRP A 150 6.57 -4.96 -4.78
CA TRP A 150 7.28 -5.87 -3.88
C TRP A 150 8.79 -5.79 -4.06
N ALA A 151 9.25 -5.72 -5.31
CA ALA A 151 10.66 -5.71 -5.64
C ALA A 151 11.39 -4.45 -5.18
N ILE A 152 10.67 -3.32 -5.04
CA ILE A 152 11.28 -2.06 -4.61
C ILE A 152 11.76 -2.13 -3.15
N LEU A 153 11.18 -2.99 -2.35
CA LEU A 153 11.53 -3.14 -0.93
C LEU A 153 12.97 -3.64 -0.72
N LYS A 154 13.58 -4.26 -1.73
CA LYS A 154 15.01 -4.64 -1.70
C LYS A 154 15.94 -3.43 -1.58
N ASN A 155 15.48 -2.23 -1.96
CA ASN A 155 16.25 -0.99 -1.89
C ASN A 155 16.15 -0.32 -0.50
N VAL A 156 15.31 -0.85 0.40
CA VAL A 156 15.14 -0.32 1.75
C VAL A 156 16.19 -0.92 2.68
N PRO A 157 17.01 -0.11 3.36
CA PRO A 157 18.05 -0.60 4.26
C PRO A 157 17.50 -1.52 5.37
N GLY A 158 18.04 -2.73 5.47
CA GLY A 158 17.66 -3.71 6.49
C GLY A 158 16.42 -4.54 6.14
N VAL A 159 15.94 -4.48 4.91
CA VAL A 159 14.89 -5.35 4.38
C VAL A 159 15.49 -6.42 3.49
N VAL A 160 15.09 -7.66 3.71
CA VAL A 160 15.48 -8.83 2.89
C VAL A 160 14.22 -9.38 2.24
N VAL A 161 14.25 -9.60 0.93
CA VAL A 161 13.16 -10.16 0.13
C VAL A 161 13.52 -11.58 -0.35
N ASP A 162 12.51 -12.43 -0.53
CA ASP A 162 12.67 -13.85 -0.85
C ASP A 162 12.90 -14.13 -2.35
N ARG A 163 12.62 -13.15 -3.21
CA ARG A 163 12.68 -13.37 -4.67
C ARG A 163 13.14 -12.14 -5.44
N VAL A 164 13.57 -12.38 -6.65
CA VAL A 164 13.98 -11.34 -7.61
C VAL A 164 12.93 -11.23 -8.70
N SER A 165 12.35 -10.04 -8.87
CA SER A 165 11.49 -9.73 -10.01
C SER A 165 12.31 -9.12 -11.14
N ILE A 166 12.25 -9.74 -12.31
CA ILE A 166 12.90 -9.24 -13.53
C ILE A 166 11.80 -8.74 -14.45
N ALA A 167 11.89 -7.48 -14.84
CA ALA A 167 10.93 -6.82 -15.72
C ALA A 167 9.45 -6.97 -15.26
N GLY A 168 9.20 -7.14 -13.97
CA GLY A 168 7.86 -7.33 -13.43
C GLY A 168 7.34 -8.78 -13.48
N SER A 169 8.23 -9.78 -13.72
CA SER A 169 7.84 -11.20 -13.79
C SER A 169 7.09 -11.68 -12.54
N GLU A 170 7.40 -11.11 -11.39
CA GLU A 170 6.81 -11.50 -10.10
C GLU A 170 5.74 -10.50 -9.58
N ALA A 171 5.34 -9.50 -10.37
CA ALA A 171 4.39 -8.47 -9.93
C ALA A 171 3.03 -9.03 -9.49
N GLY A 172 2.63 -10.18 -10.02
CA GLY A 172 1.44 -10.91 -9.61
C GLY A 172 1.64 -11.88 -8.45
N GLN A 173 2.81 -11.93 -7.85
CA GLN A 173 3.14 -12.77 -6.70
C GLN A 173 3.52 -11.87 -5.53
N GLN A 174 3.08 -12.23 -4.33
CA GLN A 174 3.51 -11.52 -3.13
C GLN A 174 4.86 -12.07 -2.69
N SER A 175 5.86 -11.19 -2.57
CA SER A 175 7.13 -11.52 -1.97
C SER A 175 7.01 -11.60 -0.46
N LEU A 176 7.70 -12.54 0.17
CA LEU A 176 7.95 -12.52 1.60
C LEU A 176 9.14 -11.61 1.87
N PHE A 177 9.02 -10.78 2.86
CA PHE A 177 10.12 -9.91 3.27
C PHE A 177 10.16 -9.78 4.80
N VAL A 178 11.37 -9.65 5.28
CA VAL A 178 11.67 -9.51 6.70
C VAL A 178 12.61 -8.34 6.90
N GLY A 179 12.50 -7.67 8.03
CA GLY A 179 13.39 -6.60 8.41
C GLY A 179 13.70 -6.61 9.89
N LYS A 180 14.95 -6.37 10.25
CA LYS A 180 15.41 -6.25 11.65
C LYS A 180 14.96 -7.40 12.57
N GLY A 181 14.89 -8.62 12.04
CA GLY A 181 14.51 -9.80 12.81
C GLY A 181 13.00 -10.01 13.03
N ALA A 182 12.16 -9.18 12.45
CA ALA A 182 10.72 -9.39 12.47
C ALA A 182 10.30 -10.51 11.50
N SER A 183 9.20 -11.19 11.80
CA SER A 183 8.59 -12.15 10.89
C SER A 183 7.92 -11.47 9.71
N GLY A 184 7.92 -12.09 8.54
CA GLY A 184 7.13 -11.64 7.39
C GLY A 184 5.62 -11.61 7.68
N ASN A 185 5.15 -12.45 8.59
CA ASN A 185 3.76 -12.48 9.02
C ASN A 185 3.35 -11.24 9.84
N ASP A 186 4.32 -10.49 10.37
CA ASP A 186 4.06 -9.27 11.13
C ASP A 186 3.99 -8.02 10.23
N THR A 187 4.06 -8.19 8.92
CA THR A 187 4.00 -7.08 7.97
C THR A 187 2.62 -6.46 7.92
N MET A 188 2.57 -5.14 7.89
CA MET A 188 1.35 -4.35 7.75
C MET A 188 1.35 -3.59 6.44
N TRP A 189 0.24 -3.68 5.72
CA TRP A 189 0.01 -3.01 4.45
C TRP A 189 -1.06 -1.94 4.60
N ASN A 190 -0.76 -0.74 4.15
CA ASN A 190 -1.72 0.36 4.09
C ASN A 190 -1.71 0.99 2.71
N LEU A 191 -2.86 1.47 2.28
CA LEU A 191 -3.06 2.25 1.07
C LEU A 191 -3.79 3.54 1.44
N ASP A 192 -3.16 4.69 1.19
CA ASP A 192 -3.67 5.99 1.62
C ASP A 192 -4.13 6.00 3.09
N GLY A 193 -3.34 5.38 3.97
CA GLY A 193 -3.62 5.28 5.40
C GLY A 193 -4.77 4.34 5.78
N VAL A 194 -5.26 3.51 4.87
CA VAL A 194 -6.23 2.43 5.17
C VAL A 194 -5.51 1.10 5.22
N ALA A 195 -5.69 0.36 6.31
CA ALA A 195 -5.11 -0.97 6.45
C ALA A 195 -5.75 -1.94 5.45
N ILE A 196 -4.91 -2.55 4.60
CA ILE A 196 -5.29 -3.53 3.58
C ILE A 196 -4.62 -4.89 3.79
N THR A 197 -4.01 -5.13 4.94
CA THR A 197 -3.47 -6.45 5.31
C THR A 197 -4.61 -7.46 5.37
N ASP A 198 -4.42 -8.62 4.76
CA ASP A 198 -5.41 -9.72 4.81
C ASP A 198 -5.60 -10.16 6.27
N PRO A 199 -6.82 -10.10 6.82
CA PRO A 199 -7.08 -10.43 8.22
C PRO A 199 -6.92 -11.93 8.53
N THR A 200 -6.86 -12.78 7.53
CA THR A 200 -6.77 -14.25 7.69
C THR A 200 -5.46 -14.85 7.17
N SER A 201 -4.65 -14.06 6.47
CA SER A 201 -3.34 -14.44 5.96
C SER A 201 -2.33 -13.41 6.41
N PHE A 202 -1.79 -13.61 7.61
CA PHE A 202 -0.92 -12.65 8.28
C PHE A 202 0.27 -12.24 7.41
N GLY A 203 0.52 -10.95 7.36
CA GLY A 203 1.60 -10.36 6.57
C GLY A 203 1.33 -10.25 5.06
N ALA A 204 0.24 -10.84 4.56
CA ALA A 204 -0.12 -10.76 3.15
C ALA A 204 -0.89 -9.47 2.82
N SER A 205 -0.65 -8.93 1.62
CA SER A 205 -1.48 -7.86 1.06
C SER A 205 -2.75 -8.45 0.47
N SER A 206 -3.87 -7.76 0.63
CA SER A 206 -5.11 -8.11 -0.06
C SER A 206 -5.20 -7.50 -1.47
N ALA A 207 -4.21 -6.72 -1.90
CA ALA A 207 -4.26 -5.92 -3.12
C ALA A 207 -3.06 -6.15 -4.02
N TYR A 208 -3.26 -5.94 -5.32
CA TYR A 208 -2.22 -5.84 -6.34
C TYR A 208 -2.29 -4.48 -7.00
N PHE A 209 -1.16 -3.88 -7.33
CA PHE A 209 -1.08 -2.47 -7.65
C PHE A 209 -0.52 -2.24 -9.05
N ASP A 210 -0.97 -1.16 -9.67
CA ASP A 210 -0.22 -0.51 -10.73
C ASP A 210 0.87 0.37 -10.12
N PHE A 211 2.12 0.13 -10.53
CA PHE A 211 3.28 0.81 -9.97
C PHE A 211 3.25 2.33 -10.17
N ASP A 212 2.73 2.81 -11.29
CA ASP A 212 2.67 4.23 -11.60
C ASP A 212 1.59 4.99 -10.83
N SER A 213 0.78 4.30 -10.04
CA SER A 213 -0.26 4.95 -9.23
C SER A 213 0.26 5.69 -8.00
N PHE A 214 1.55 5.51 -7.64
CA PHE A 214 2.09 6.01 -6.37
C PHE A 214 2.88 7.31 -6.54
N ASP A 215 2.73 8.21 -5.57
CA ASP A 215 3.59 9.37 -5.35
C ASP A 215 4.72 9.05 -4.37
N GLU A 216 4.42 8.23 -3.36
CA GLU A 216 5.43 7.78 -2.39
C GLU A 216 5.07 6.43 -1.78
N ILE A 217 6.09 5.71 -1.32
CA ILE A 217 5.96 4.48 -0.53
C ILE A 217 6.74 4.67 0.77
N ASN A 218 6.02 4.67 1.89
CA ASN A 218 6.63 4.79 3.21
C ASN A 218 6.84 3.40 3.80
N VAL A 219 8.08 3.10 4.15
CA VAL A 219 8.49 1.82 4.74
C VAL A 219 9.03 2.04 6.13
N THR A 220 8.34 1.54 7.15
CA THR A 220 8.77 1.56 8.54
C THR A 220 9.37 0.21 8.90
N THR A 221 10.66 0.20 9.28
CA THR A 221 11.39 -1.04 9.58
C THR A 221 11.63 -1.27 11.07
N GLY A 222 11.17 -0.39 11.94
CA GLY A 222 11.25 -0.57 13.39
C GLY A 222 10.90 0.69 14.16
N GLY A 223 10.38 0.54 15.37
CA GLY A 223 9.98 1.65 16.21
C GLY A 223 8.87 2.49 15.58
N GLY A 224 7.83 1.86 15.07
CA GLY A 224 6.70 2.55 14.47
C GLY A 224 6.03 3.53 15.43
N ASP A 225 5.34 4.55 14.89
CA ASP A 225 4.48 5.43 15.67
C ASP A 225 3.42 4.60 16.43
N LEU A 226 2.79 5.20 17.43
CA LEU A 226 1.71 4.58 18.24
C LEU A 226 0.60 3.93 17.40
N GLN A 227 0.51 4.30 16.13
CA GLN A 227 -0.45 3.78 15.16
C GLN A 227 -0.03 2.44 14.53
N VAL A 228 1.21 1.97 14.71
CA VAL A 228 1.69 0.70 14.16
C VAL A 228 1.46 -0.40 15.17
N GLN A 229 0.57 -1.35 14.84
CA GLN A 229 0.15 -2.44 15.74
C GLN A 229 1.03 -3.68 15.64
N SER A 230 2.03 -3.68 14.78
CA SER A 230 2.88 -4.83 14.54
C SER A 230 4.36 -4.46 14.72
N GLY A 231 5.15 -5.42 15.21
CA GLY A 231 6.60 -5.29 15.29
C GLY A 231 7.32 -5.53 13.97
N GLY A 232 6.59 -5.84 12.90
CA GLY A 232 7.10 -6.10 11.57
C GLY A 232 7.33 -4.85 10.72
N ILE A 233 7.47 -5.06 9.42
CA ILE A 233 7.59 -3.97 8.46
C ILE A 233 6.20 -3.35 8.24
N GLY A 234 6.11 -2.04 8.41
CA GLY A 234 4.93 -1.25 8.07
C GLY A 234 5.10 -0.60 6.70
N LEU A 235 4.13 -0.81 5.82
CA LEU A 235 4.10 -0.23 4.47
C LEU A 235 2.90 0.69 4.34
N ASN A 236 3.11 1.89 3.79
CA ASN A 236 2.03 2.76 3.39
C ASN A 236 2.27 3.27 1.98
N PHE A 237 1.43 2.84 1.06
CA PHE A 237 1.40 3.28 -0.32
C PHE A 237 0.54 4.52 -0.42
N VAL A 238 1.12 5.62 -0.90
CA VAL A 238 0.40 6.90 -1.09
C VAL A 238 0.17 7.09 -2.58
N THR A 239 -1.08 7.12 -2.97
CA THR A 239 -1.43 7.30 -4.38
C THR A 239 -1.35 8.76 -4.80
N LYS A 240 -1.11 8.98 -6.08
CA LYS A 240 -1.17 10.30 -6.71
C LYS A 240 -2.51 11.00 -6.45
N ARG A 241 -2.53 12.29 -6.70
CA ARG A 241 -3.73 13.13 -6.56
C ARG A 241 -3.77 14.24 -7.62
N GLY A 242 -4.90 14.90 -7.74
CA GLY A 242 -5.02 16.09 -8.57
C GLY A 242 -4.34 17.31 -7.97
N THR A 243 -3.87 18.20 -8.82
CA THR A 243 -3.24 19.47 -8.47
C THR A 243 -3.92 20.63 -9.21
N ASN A 244 -3.43 21.87 -9.04
CA ASN A 244 -3.93 23.05 -9.77
C ASN A 244 -3.53 23.08 -11.24
N ALA A 245 -2.65 22.20 -11.68
CA ALA A 245 -2.29 22.00 -13.07
C ALA A 245 -2.78 20.61 -13.52
N PHE A 246 -3.23 20.52 -14.78
CA PHE A 246 -3.45 19.21 -15.37
C PHE A 246 -2.13 18.50 -15.58
N HIS A 247 -2.04 17.28 -15.13
CA HIS A 247 -0.90 16.41 -15.30
C HIS A 247 -1.38 14.98 -15.55
N GLY A 248 -0.57 14.21 -16.20
CA GLY A 248 -0.85 12.81 -16.47
C GLY A 248 0.37 12.11 -17.02
N ASN A 249 0.32 10.81 -16.98
CA ASN A 249 1.33 9.93 -17.51
C ASN A 249 0.69 8.83 -18.33
N VAL A 250 1.38 8.40 -19.38
CA VAL A 250 1.03 7.19 -20.14
C VAL A 250 2.28 6.34 -20.20
N HIS A 251 2.13 5.07 -19.85
CA HIS A 251 3.24 4.12 -19.90
C HIS A 251 2.90 2.92 -20.78
N LEU A 252 3.91 2.42 -21.45
CA LEU A 252 3.86 1.19 -22.24
C LEU A 252 5.22 0.50 -22.14
N PHE A 253 5.26 -0.59 -21.40
CA PHE A 253 6.45 -1.42 -21.25
C PHE A 253 6.16 -2.81 -21.76
N GLY A 254 7.15 -3.41 -22.36
CA GLY A 254 7.01 -4.76 -22.86
C GLY A 254 8.34 -5.47 -22.99
N THR A 255 8.33 -6.76 -22.70
CA THR A 255 9.42 -7.67 -23.04
C THR A 255 8.87 -8.94 -23.65
N ASN A 256 9.65 -9.55 -24.51
CA ASN A 256 9.30 -10.81 -25.17
C ASN A 256 10.56 -11.66 -25.30
N HIS A 257 10.42 -12.98 -25.20
CA HIS A 257 11.53 -13.91 -25.37
C HIS A 257 12.28 -13.74 -26.72
N LYS A 258 11.64 -13.13 -27.72
CA LYS A 258 12.26 -12.85 -29.02
C LYS A 258 13.23 -11.66 -28.99
N PHE A 259 13.20 -10.82 -27.95
CA PHE A 259 14.10 -9.68 -27.76
C PHE A 259 15.34 -10.05 -26.94
N GLY A 260 15.30 -11.21 -26.25
CA GLY A 260 16.46 -11.75 -25.55
C GLY A 260 17.27 -12.66 -26.45
N GLU A 261 18.59 -12.68 -26.25
CA GLU A 261 19.39 -13.76 -26.78
C GLU A 261 18.84 -15.08 -26.23
N GLY A 262 18.68 -16.09 -27.10
CA GLY A 262 18.15 -17.38 -26.70
C GLY A 262 18.94 -17.90 -25.50
N THR A 263 18.22 -18.38 -24.50
CA THR A 263 18.83 -19.00 -23.34
C THR A 263 19.74 -20.12 -23.83
N ASN A 264 21.03 -19.86 -23.91
CA ASN A 264 22.03 -20.89 -24.12
C ASN A 264 22.03 -21.77 -22.87
N VAL A 265 21.18 -22.78 -22.89
CA VAL A 265 21.21 -23.80 -21.86
C VAL A 265 22.56 -24.50 -21.95
N PRO A 266 23.38 -24.50 -20.90
CA PRO A 266 24.66 -25.20 -20.94
C PRO A 266 24.48 -26.66 -21.39
N SER A 267 25.34 -27.13 -22.27
CA SER A 267 25.31 -28.53 -22.76
C SER A 267 25.48 -29.58 -21.64
N SER A 268 25.93 -29.13 -20.48
CA SER A 268 26.01 -29.95 -19.26
C SER A 268 24.66 -30.30 -18.64
N ILE A 269 23.58 -29.55 -18.99
CA ILE A 269 22.25 -29.85 -18.50
C ILE A 269 21.61 -30.92 -19.40
N PRO A 270 21.21 -32.08 -18.86
CA PRO A 270 20.56 -33.11 -19.63
C PRO A 270 19.30 -32.61 -20.32
N SER A 271 19.09 -32.97 -21.57
CA SER A 271 17.88 -32.61 -22.32
C SER A 271 16.59 -33.13 -21.66
N SER A 272 16.68 -34.20 -20.87
CA SER A 272 15.59 -34.73 -20.05
C SER A 272 15.19 -33.78 -18.89
N SER A 273 16.07 -32.86 -18.52
CA SER A 273 15.78 -31.83 -17.50
C SER A 273 15.19 -30.54 -18.09
N LEU A 274 14.90 -30.55 -19.39
CA LEU A 274 14.39 -29.38 -20.12
C LEU A 274 13.06 -29.75 -20.77
N ARG A 275 12.12 -28.81 -20.73
CA ARG A 275 10.89 -28.90 -21.50
C ARG A 275 11.14 -28.28 -22.88
N ASP A 276 10.95 -29.03 -23.96
CA ASP A 276 11.21 -28.58 -25.35
C ASP A 276 12.58 -27.90 -25.51
N GLY A 277 13.61 -28.40 -24.80
CA GLY A 277 14.96 -27.82 -24.83
C GLY A 277 15.09 -26.46 -24.13
N ARG A 278 14.16 -26.09 -23.26
CA ARG A 278 14.12 -24.78 -22.58
C ARG A 278 14.02 -24.92 -21.07
N ALA A 279 14.63 -23.96 -20.38
CA ALA A 279 14.46 -23.73 -18.95
C ALA A 279 13.34 -22.69 -18.67
N ASP A 280 13.09 -22.42 -17.41
CA ASP A 280 12.19 -21.33 -17.00
C ASP A 280 12.61 -20.00 -17.62
N GLN A 281 11.67 -19.28 -18.23
CA GLN A 281 11.94 -18.00 -18.88
C GLN A 281 10.71 -17.11 -18.96
N ILE A 282 10.95 -15.81 -19.10
CA ILE A 282 9.89 -14.86 -19.44
C ILE A 282 9.47 -15.09 -20.89
N ARG A 283 8.20 -15.43 -21.12
CA ARG A 283 7.66 -15.54 -22.47
C ARG A 283 7.28 -14.19 -23.04
N GLN A 284 6.55 -13.42 -22.24
CA GLN A 284 6.10 -12.07 -22.58
C GLN A 284 5.63 -11.35 -21.33
N ILE A 285 5.95 -10.08 -21.23
CA ILE A 285 5.32 -9.16 -20.27
C ILE A 285 4.86 -7.94 -21.05
N ALA A 286 3.62 -7.55 -20.84
CA ALA A 286 3.07 -6.29 -21.32
C ALA A 286 2.50 -5.54 -20.11
N ASP A 287 2.96 -4.32 -19.88
CA ASP A 287 2.53 -3.43 -18.81
C ASP A 287 2.20 -2.09 -19.43
N TYR A 288 0.94 -1.68 -19.35
CA TYR A 288 0.47 -0.45 -19.94
C TYR A 288 -0.66 0.18 -19.15
N GLY A 289 -0.70 1.48 -19.18
CA GLY A 289 -1.68 2.25 -18.48
C GLY A 289 -1.45 3.74 -18.58
N GLY A 290 -2.11 4.46 -17.71
CA GLY A 290 -1.94 5.89 -17.60
C GLY A 290 -2.78 6.48 -16.48
N ASP A 291 -2.46 7.71 -16.16
CA ASP A 291 -3.17 8.50 -15.17
C ASP A 291 -3.42 9.91 -15.67
N LEU A 292 -4.42 10.55 -15.11
CA LEU A 292 -4.77 11.95 -15.36
C LEU A 292 -5.29 12.57 -14.07
N GLY A 293 -4.76 13.73 -13.73
CA GLY A 293 -5.20 14.55 -12.60
C GLY A 293 -5.24 16.03 -12.94
N GLY A 294 -5.99 16.78 -12.15
CA GLY A 294 -6.08 18.22 -12.33
C GLY A 294 -7.22 18.86 -11.54
N PRO A 295 -7.43 20.18 -11.69
CA PRO A 295 -8.47 20.90 -10.99
C PRO A 295 -9.82 20.74 -11.70
N ILE A 296 -10.88 20.41 -10.93
CA ILE A 296 -12.27 20.64 -11.34
C ILE A 296 -12.62 22.09 -11.02
N ILE A 297 -12.21 22.57 -9.84
CA ILE A 297 -12.29 23.97 -9.41
C ILE A 297 -10.92 24.32 -8.84
N LYS A 298 -10.21 25.24 -9.48
CA LYS A 298 -8.89 25.66 -9.06
C LYS A 298 -8.90 26.10 -7.60
N ASP A 299 -7.88 25.70 -6.83
CA ASP A 299 -7.69 25.97 -5.40
C ASP A 299 -8.76 25.35 -4.48
N LYS A 300 -9.68 24.52 -5.01
CA LYS A 300 -10.79 23.96 -4.20
C LYS A 300 -11.09 22.50 -4.43
N LEU A 301 -11.15 22.05 -5.67
CA LEU A 301 -11.60 20.68 -5.96
C LEU A 301 -10.75 20.09 -7.08
N TRP A 302 -10.12 18.99 -6.77
CA TRP A 302 -9.25 18.28 -7.69
C TRP A 302 -9.69 16.84 -7.85
N PHE A 303 -9.37 16.29 -9.02
CA PHE A 303 -9.55 14.88 -9.31
C PHE A 303 -8.24 14.24 -9.76
N TRP A 304 -8.14 12.96 -9.57
CA TRP A 304 -7.14 12.11 -10.17
C TRP A 304 -7.76 10.75 -10.46
N GLY A 305 -7.34 10.11 -11.55
CA GLY A 305 -7.75 8.76 -11.90
C GLY A 305 -6.68 8.04 -12.68
N SER A 306 -6.57 6.73 -12.50
CA SER A 306 -5.62 5.89 -13.22
C SER A 306 -6.24 4.58 -13.67
N TYR A 307 -5.66 4.03 -14.71
CA TYR A 307 -5.89 2.69 -15.21
C TYR A 307 -4.55 2.04 -15.54
N GLY A 308 -4.32 0.82 -15.03
CA GLY A 308 -3.15 0.03 -15.35
C GLY A 308 -3.54 -1.41 -15.69
N LYS A 309 -2.78 -2.03 -16.58
CA LYS A 309 -2.94 -3.45 -16.91
C LYS A 309 -1.59 -4.10 -17.17
N GLN A 310 -1.38 -5.24 -16.50
CA GLN A 310 -0.21 -6.09 -16.70
C GLN A 310 -0.65 -7.47 -17.18
N ASP A 311 -0.04 -7.99 -18.25
CA ASP A 311 -0.19 -9.36 -18.76
C ASP A 311 1.19 -10.04 -18.74
N ILE A 312 1.39 -10.88 -17.74
CA ILE A 312 2.65 -11.57 -17.48
C ILE A 312 2.51 -13.01 -17.91
N ARG A 313 3.38 -13.48 -18.82
CA ARG A 313 3.42 -14.86 -19.31
C ARG A 313 4.80 -15.43 -19.10
N LEU A 314 4.87 -16.51 -18.35
CA LEU A 314 6.10 -17.20 -17.99
C LEU A 314 6.04 -18.61 -18.57
N TYR A 315 7.12 -19.00 -19.24
CA TYR A 315 7.34 -20.38 -19.60
C TYR A 315 7.95 -21.11 -18.41
N ARG A 316 7.30 -22.17 -17.95
CA ARG A 316 7.75 -22.94 -16.80
C ARG A 316 8.17 -24.33 -17.23
N LEU A 317 9.31 -24.77 -16.69
CA LEU A 317 9.91 -26.06 -17.02
C LEU A 317 8.98 -27.24 -16.70
N LEU A 318 8.36 -27.20 -15.52
CA LEU A 318 7.48 -28.25 -15.05
C LEU A 318 6.02 -28.10 -15.51
N GLY A 319 5.67 -26.94 -16.05
CA GLY A 319 4.31 -26.68 -16.55
C GLY A 319 4.12 -27.14 -18.00
N GLN A 320 2.97 -27.67 -18.34
CA GLN A 320 2.66 -28.04 -19.74
C GLN A 320 2.20 -26.82 -20.57
N THR A 321 1.77 -25.76 -19.91
CA THR A 321 1.32 -24.53 -20.53
C THR A 321 2.00 -23.33 -19.88
N ASP A 322 1.98 -22.18 -20.57
CA ASP A 322 2.53 -20.94 -20.01
C ASP A 322 1.73 -20.52 -18.77
N ASP A 323 2.43 -20.16 -17.71
CA ASP A 323 1.83 -19.52 -16.54
C ASP A 323 1.49 -18.07 -16.90
N ARG A 324 0.23 -17.71 -16.83
CA ARG A 324 -0.23 -16.36 -17.16
C ARG A 324 -0.87 -15.68 -15.95
N THR A 325 -0.39 -14.48 -15.67
CA THR A 325 -0.99 -13.60 -14.65
C THR A 325 -1.46 -12.32 -15.33
N LEU A 326 -2.72 -11.96 -15.10
CA LEU A 326 -3.32 -10.73 -15.55
C LEU A 326 -3.70 -9.88 -14.34
N ILE A 327 -3.24 -8.63 -14.30
CA ILE A 327 -3.59 -7.65 -13.27
C ILE A 327 -4.25 -6.46 -13.94
N LYS A 328 -5.36 -5.98 -13.36
CA LYS A 328 -6.01 -4.73 -13.76
C LYS A 328 -6.19 -3.85 -12.54
N SER A 329 -5.74 -2.61 -12.62
CA SER A 329 -5.85 -1.62 -11.55
C SER A 329 -6.63 -0.42 -12.02
N ILE A 330 -7.60 0.02 -11.23
CA ILE A 330 -8.39 1.23 -11.45
C ILE A 330 -8.41 2.00 -10.16
N ASN A 331 -8.02 3.27 -10.22
CA ASN A 331 -8.04 4.18 -9.09
C ASN A 331 -8.81 5.45 -9.44
N GLY A 332 -9.40 6.07 -8.43
CA GLY A 332 -10.02 7.38 -8.53
C GLY A 332 -9.95 8.12 -7.20
N LYS A 333 -9.58 9.39 -7.23
CA LYS A 333 -9.48 10.24 -6.04
C LYS A 333 -10.09 11.61 -6.31
N LEU A 334 -10.85 12.12 -5.34
CA LEU A 334 -11.33 13.49 -5.28
C LEU A 334 -10.84 14.13 -3.99
N ASN A 335 -10.29 15.32 -4.10
CA ASN A 335 -9.85 16.12 -2.97
C ASN A 335 -10.59 17.47 -3.00
N TRP A 336 -11.27 17.80 -1.93
CA TRP A 336 -12.03 19.04 -1.79
C TRP A 336 -11.57 19.84 -0.59
N GLN A 337 -10.97 21.00 -0.84
CA GLN A 337 -10.68 22.02 0.17
C GLN A 337 -11.95 22.80 0.44
N ALA A 338 -12.71 22.37 1.45
CA ALA A 338 -13.99 23.00 1.81
C ALA A 338 -13.79 24.43 2.33
N ASP A 339 -12.77 24.62 3.17
CA ASP A 339 -12.27 25.90 3.66
C ASP A 339 -10.77 25.79 3.98
N SER A 340 -10.13 26.87 4.49
CA SER A 340 -8.68 26.89 4.80
C SER A 340 -8.23 25.84 5.81
N ASN A 341 -9.13 25.27 6.58
CA ASN A 341 -8.86 24.34 7.68
C ASN A 341 -9.42 22.93 7.45
N THR A 342 -10.27 22.76 6.43
CA THR A 342 -11.03 21.53 6.19
C THR A 342 -10.72 20.94 4.80
N MET A 343 -10.18 19.75 4.77
CA MET A 343 -9.99 18.95 3.55
C MET A 343 -10.86 17.69 3.62
N VAL A 344 -11.56 17.40 2.54
CA VAL A 344 -12.32 16.15 2.34
C VAL A 344 -11.72 15.37 1.19
N SER A 345 -11.48 14.08 1.40
CA SER A 345 -10.96 13.18 0.38
C SER A 345 -11.90 12.01 0.17
N LEU A 346 -12.19 11.70 -1.08
CA LEU A 346 -12.87 10.49 -1.49
C LEU A 346 -11.91 9.67 -2.36
N PHE A 347 -11.82 8.38 -2.11
CA PHE A 347 -10.92 7.49 -2.83
C PHE A 347 -11.61 6.17 -3.16
N TYR A 348 -11.36 5.70 -4.38
CA TYR A 348 -11.75 4.38 -4.86
C TYR A 348 -10.54 3.66 -5.47
N PHE A 349 -10.45 2.36 -5.18
CA PHE A 349 -9.48 1.46 -5.78
C PHE A 349 -10.14 0.08 -5.97
N ASN A 350 -10.05 -0.48 -7.17
CA ASN A 350 -10.69 -1.78 -7.45
C ASN A 350 -10.02 -3.00 -6.78
N GLY A 351 -8.98 -2.80 -5.96
CA GLY A 351 -8.24 -3.87 -5.30
C GLY A 351 -7.16 -4.52 -6.17
N GLY A 352 -7.00 -4.08 -7.43
CA GLY A 352 -6.08 -4.69 -8.38
C GLY A 352 -6.53 -6.10 -8.73
N GLU A 353 -7.57 -6.22 -9.54
CA GLU A 353 -8.08 -7.51 -10.02
C GLU A 353 -6.96 -8.36 -10.59
N LYS A 354 -6.69 -9.49 -9.95
CA LYS A 354 -5.70 -10.45 -10.42
C LYS A 354 -6.38 -11.74 -10.88
N SER A 355 -6.07 -12.15 -12.11
CA SER A 355 -6.43 -13.46 -12.65
C SER A 355 -5.17 -14.23 -12.98
N LYS A 356 -5.07 -15.45 -12.53
CA LYS A 356 -3.95 -16.35 -12.83
C LYS A 356 -4.46 -17.59 -13.55
N PHE A 357 -3.85 -17.87 -14.69
CA PHE A 357 -4.22 -18.97 -15.58
C PHE A 357 -3.07 -19.97 -15.68
N ASN A 358 -3.38 -21.26 -15.81
CA ASN A 358 -2.42 -22.34 -16.04
C ASN A 358 -1.29 -22.35 -15.02
N ARG A 359 -1.66 -22.47 -13.78
CA ARG A 359 -0.70 -22.43 -12.68
C ARG A 359 0.28 -23.57 -12.74
N ASP A 360 1.57 -23.22 -12.56
CA ASP A 360 2.65 -24.17 -12.42
C ASP A 360 2.72 -24.71 -10.99
N PRO A 361 2.79 -26.01 -10.80
CA PRO A 361 2.95 -26.64 -9.51
C PRO A 361 4.31 -26.41 -8.85
N GLY A 362 5.36 -26.15 -9.64
CA GLY A 362 6.69 -25.88 -9.13
C GLY A 362 6.89 -24.50 -8.51
N GLN A 363 5.84 -23.68 -8.40
CA GLN A 363 5.94 -22.38 -7.75
C GLN A 363 5.91 -22.49 -6.23
N ALA A 364 6.98 -21.98 -5.61
CA ALA A 364 7.18 -22.00 -4.17
C ALA A 364 6.01 -21.49 -3.36
N GLY A 365 5.85 -22.01 -2.18
CA GLY A 365 4.85 -21.69 -1.21
C GLY A 365 3.73 -22.73 -1.14
N ASN A 366 2.75 -22.49 -0.31
CA ASN A 366 1.60 -23.37 -0.10
C ASN A 366 0.84 -23.69 -1.38
N GLU A 367 1.15 -22.97 -2.43
CA GLU A 367 0.57 -23.14 -3.74
C GLU A 367 1.33 -24.18 -4.58
N ALA A 368 2.59 -24.43 -4.28
CA ALA A 368 3.44 -25.41 -4.99
C ALA A 368 3.10 -26.86 -4.66
N ALA A 369 2.70 -27.10 -3.44
CA ALA A 369 2.25 -28.43 -3.00
C ALA A 369 0.96 -28.88 -3.67
N SER A 370 0.31 -27.99 -4.40
CA SER A 370 -0.92 -28.30 -5.09
C SER A 370 -0.68 -28.48 -6.58
N PHE A 371 -0.26 -29.68 -6.95
CA PHE A 371 -0.59 -30.37 -8.18
C PHE A 371 -0.11 -29.79 -9.52
N LEU A 372 0.55 -30.63 -10.30
CA LEU A 372 0.74 -30.51 -11.75
C LEU A 372 -0.64 -30.47 -12.45
N TRP A 373 -1.24 -29.30 -12.58
CA TRP A 373 -2.51 -29.14 -13.26
C TRP A 373 -2.29 -29.15 -14.77
N ASN A 374 -2.25 -30.31 -15.34
CA ASN A 374 -2.13 -30.45 -16.78
C ASN A 374 -3.32 -29.89 -17.55
N GLN A 375 -4.43 -29.66 -16.89
CA GLN A 375 -5.67 -29.17 -17.52
C GLN A 375 -6.51 -28.26 -16.60
N GLY A 376 -5.96 -27.80 -15.49
CA GLY A 376 -6.65 -26.90 -14.59
C GLY A 376 -6.34 -25.44 -14.88
N THR A 377 -7.31 -24.59 -15.14
CA THR A 377 -7.14 -23.17 -15.00
C THR A 377 -7.58 -22.79 -13.61
N PHE A 378 -6.70 -22.08 -13.00
CA PHE A 378 -6.85 -21.54 -11.70
C PHE A 378 -6.80 -20.04 -11.87
N PHE A 379 -7.83 -19.35 -11.48
CA PHE A 379 -7.77 -17.92 -11.41
C PHE A 379 -8.09 -17.45 -9.99
N GLN A 380 -7.29 -16.56 -9.52
CA GLN A 380 -7.51 -15.85 -8.30
C GLN A 380 -8.09 -14.50 -8.67
N THR A 381 -9.34 -14.25 -8.29
CA THR A 381 -9.97 -12.95 -8.47
C THR A 381 -10.12 -12.30 -7.12
N GLN A 382 -9.90 -11.01 -7.06
CA GLN A 382 -10.24 -10.21 -5.90
C GLN A 382 -11.67 -9.65 -5.99
N ASP A 383 -12.44 -10.19 -6.90
CA ASP A 383 -13.85 -9.93 -7.02
C ASP A 383 -14.60 -10.90 -6.11
N CYS A 384 -15.34 -10.38 -5.15
CA CYS A 384 -16.21 -11.19 -4.32
C CYS A 384 -17.55 -11.54 -5.02
N GLY A 385 -17.76 -11.04 -6.23
CA GLY A 385 -18.96 -11.26 -7.00
C GLY A 385 -20.26 -10.76 -6.36
N LEU A 386 -21.37 -10.97 -7.02
CA LEU A 386 -22.69 -10.82 -6.38
C LEU A 386 -22.89 -12.00 -5.40
N PRO A 387 -23.18 -11.78 -4.09
CA PRO A 387 -23.97 -10.69 -3.52
C PRO A 387 -23.17 -9.57 -2.83
N CYS A 388 -21.85 -9.52 -2.92
CA CYS A 388 -21.07 -8.55 -2.16
C CYS A 388 -21.24 -7.10 -2.64
N GLY A 389 -21.92 -6.86 -3.75
CA GLY A 389 -22.14 -5.50 -4.25
C GLY A 389 -20.93 -4.92 -4.96
N ILE A 390 -20.68 -3.63 -4.75
CA ILE A 390 -19.56 -2.91 -5.37
C ILE A 390 -18.24 -3.39 -4.75
N HIS A 391 -17.37 -3.99 -5.56
CA HIS A 391 -16.06 -4.47 -5.13
C HIS A 391 -15.03 -3.32 -5.03
N GLY A 392 -13.92 -3.61 -4.36
CA GLY A 392 -12.83 -2.65 -4.17
C GLY A 392 -12.88 -1.91 -2.86
N LEU A 393 -11.90 -1.03 -2.70
CA LEU A 393 -11.71 -0.17 -1.54
C LEU A 393 -12.35 1.20 -1.79
N TRP A 394 -13.26 1.58 -0.92
CA TRP A 394 -13.90 2.88 -0.87
C TRP A 394 -13.46 3.59 0.41
N LYS A 395 -12.98 4.80 0.31
CA LYS A 395 -12.59 5.62 1.45
C LYS A 395 -13.20 7.00 1.37
N ALA A 396 -13.71 7.47 2.50
CA ALA A 396 -14.04 8.87 2.75
C ALA A 396 -13.26 9.35 3.97
N GLU A 397 -12.65 10.51 3.86
CA GLU A 397 -11.79 11.07 4.89
C GLU A 397 -12.03 12.58 5.01
N ILE A 398 -12.10 13.07 6.23
CA ILE A 398 -12.15 14.48 6.55
C ILE A 398 -11.02 14.83 7.50
N ASN A 399 -10.27 15.85 7.15
CA ASN A 399 -9.22 16.47 7.94
C ASN A 399 -9.66 17.86 8.35
N HIS A 400 -9.66 18.15 9.65
CA HIS A 400 -9.99 19.48 10.15
C HIS A 400 -8.99 19.95 11.19
N THR A 401 -8.54 21.20 11.04
CA THR A 401 -7.62 21.86 11.98
C THR A 401 -8.35 22.93 12.77
N PHE A 402 -8.53 22.71 14.06
CA PHE A 402 -9.14 23.67 14.99
C PHE A 402 -8.08 24.62 15.55
N GLY A 403 -7.80 25.69 14.82
CA GLY A 403 -6.71 26.61 15.17
C GLY A 403 -5.33 25.95 15.10
N PRO A 404 -4.29 26.52 15.75
CA PRO A 404 -2.91 26.04 15.64
C PRO A 404 -2.60 24.79 16.49
N ASN A 405 -3.50 24.39 17.37
CA ASN A 405 -3.19 23.43 18.42
C ASN A 405 -3.94 22.11 18.35
N LEU A 406 -5.06 22.02 17.64
CA LEU A 406 -5.85 20.80 17.57
C LEU A 406 -6.09 20.41 16.11
N PHE A 407 -5.72 19.21 15.79
CA PHE A 407 -6.02 18.55 14.51
C PHE A 407 -6.86 17.31 14.75
N ILE A 408 -7.85 17.07 13.90
CA ILE A 408 -8.68 15.87 13.90
C ILE A 408 -8.80 15.33 12.46
N ASN A 409 -8.58 14.04 12.33
CA ASN A 409 -8.84 13.25 11.13
C ASN A 409 -9.96 12.25 11.45
N ALA A 410 -10.99 12.21 10.61
CA ALA A 410 -11.99 11.16 10.64
C ALA A 410 -12.01 10.44 9.31
N LYS A 411 -11.96 9.11 9.35
CA LYS A 411 -11.82 8.25 8.17
C LYS A 411 -12.78 7.08 8.26
N TYR A 412 -13.46 6.80 7.17
CA TYR A 412 -14.23 5.57 6.99
C TYR A 412 -13.79 4.89 5.70
N ALA A 413 -13.59 3.58 5.76
CA ALA A 413 -13.31 2.77 4.59
C ALA A 413 -14.14 1.49 4.59
N PHE A 414 -14.61 1.14 3.42
CA PHE A 414 -15.21 -0.15 3.10
C PHE A 414 -14.37 -0.81 2.02
N TYR A 415 -13.85 -2.00 2.32
CA TYR A 415 -13.12 -2.81 1.36
C TYR A 415 -13.87 -4.10 1.10
N ASN A 416 -14.48 -4.19 -0.05
CA ASN A 416 -15.14 -5.40 -0.51
C ASN A 416 -14.15 -6.23 -1.31
N TRP A 417 -13.63 -7.29 -0.67
CA TRP A 417 -12.52 -8.06 -1.18
C TRP A 417 -12.75 -9.56 -0.99
N GLY A 418 -12.17 -10.33 -1.89
CA GLY A 418 -12.17 -11.78 -1.83
C GLY A 418 -11.28 -12.38 -2.93
N TYR A 419 -11.10 -13.67 -2.85
CA TYR A 419 -10.44 -14.44 -3.91
C TYR A 419 -11.05 -15.82 -4.04
N GLY A 420 -10.79 -16.48 -5.14
CA GLY A 420 -11.28 -17.82 -5.36
C GLY A 420 -10.46 -18.61 -6.37
N PHE A 421 -10.68 -19.89 -6.39
CA PHE A 421 -10.08 -20.84 -7.30
C PHE A 421 -11.20 -21.55 -8.05
N ASP A 422 -11.17 -21.48 -9.36
CA ASP A 422 -12.14 -22.17 -10.21
C ASP A 422 -11.44 -23.20 -11.08
N PRO A 423 -11.93 -24.44 -11.10
CA PRO A 423 -11.40 -25.45 -12.00
C PRO A 423 -11.72 -25.12 -13.46
N VAL A 424 -10.77 -25.31 -14.35
CA VAL A 424 -11.06 -25.29 -15.80
C VAL A 424 -11.97 -26.46 -16.14
N GLY A 425 -13.00 -26.20 -16.89
CA GLY A 425 -14.03 -27.19 -17.20
C GLY A 425 -15.09 -27.37 -16.12
N GLY A 426 -15.02 -26.58 -15.02
CA GLY A 426 -15.98 -26.61 -13.94
C GLY A 426 -15.79 -27.78 -12.97
N THR A 427 -16.71 -27.90 -12.03
CA THR A 427 -16.69 -28.93 -10.98
C THR A 427 -17.26 -30.28 -11.41
N GLY A 428 -17.84 -30.38 -12.60
CA GLY A 428 -18.43 -31.62 -13.13
C GLY A 428 -17.41 -32.61 -13.70
N GLN A 429 -16.11 -32.26 -13.72
CA GLN A 429 -15.04 -33.13 -14.23
C GLN A 429 -14.40 -33.92 -13.09
N ASP A 430 -13.93 -35.12 -13.42
CA ASP A 430 -13.14 -35.92 -12.50
C ASP A 430 -11.72 -35.35 -12.39
N ALA A 431 -11.18 -35.40 -11.16
CA ALA A 431 -9.80 -35.06 -10.89
C ALA A 431 -9.08 -36.26 -10.29
N SER A 432 -7.83 -36.49 -10.71
CA SER A 432 -7.00 -37.56 -10.19
C SER A 432 -5.58 -37.10 -9.95
N VAL A 433 -4.93 -37.70 -8.96
CA VAL A 433 -3.50 -37.51 -8.68
C VAL A 433 -2.82 -38.84 -8.82
N ASP A 434 -1.80 -38.88 -9.65
CA ASP A 434 -0.86 -39.99 -9.74
C ASP A 434 0.28 -39.70 -8.74
N HIS A 435 0.33 -40.47 -7.67
CA HIS A 435 1.32 -40.27 -6.60
C HIS A 435 2.73 -40.70 -6.97
N VAL A 436 2.91 -41.50 -8.00
CA VAL A 436 4.24 -41.95 -8.39
C VAL A 436 4.91 -40.95 -9.32
N SER A 437 4.17 -40.44 -10.28
CA SER A 437 4.66 -39.37 -11.15
C SER A 437 4.47 -37.99 -10.57
N ASP A 438 3.80 -37.88 -9.41
CA ASP A 438 3.36 -36.62 -8.76
C ASP A 438 2.61 -35.70 -9.74
N THR A 439 1.82 -36.33 -10.61
CA THR A 439 1.04 -35.63 -11.61
C THR A 439 -0.47 -35.60 -11.27
N ALA A 440 -1.06 -34.44 -11.36
CA ALA A 440 -2.49 -34.28 -11.23
C ALA A 440 -3.17 -34.06 -12.60
N LYS A 441 -4.33 -34.66 -12.80
CA LYS A 441 -5.21 -34.44 -13.93
C LYS A 441 -6.51 -33.82 -13.44
N GLY A 442 -6.92 -32.74 -14.10
CA GLY A 442 -8.12 -31.99 -13.71
C GLY A 442 -7.93 -31.16 -12.45
N SER A 443 -8.86 -30.29 -12.16
CA SER A 443 -8.89 -29.50 -10.93
C SER A 443 -9.83 -30.12 -9.91
N TRP A 444 -9.32 -30.41 -8.73
CA TRP A 444 -10.06 -31.11 -7.69
C TRP A 444 -10.88 -30.20 -6.79
N VAL A 445 -10.63 -28.87 -6.83
CA VAL A 445 -11.25 -27.95 -5.88
C VAL A 445 -11.72 -26.64 -6.51
N LYS A 446 -12.87 -26.20 -6.07
CA LYS A 446 -13.37 -24.83 -6.24
C LYS A 446 -13.47 -24.18 -4.88
N THR A 447 -12.87 -23.00 -4.74
CA THR A 447 -12.91 -22.25 -3.49
C THR A 447 -13.40 -20.84 -3.71
N ARG A 448 -14.06 -20.28 -2.69
CA ARG A 448 -14.39 -18.85 -2.60
C ARG A 448 -14.11 -18.39 -1.18
N PHE A 449 -13.36 -17.32 -1.06
CA PHE A 449 -13.05 -16.65 0.19
C PHE A 449 -13.52 -15.20 0.07
N LEU A 450 -14.58 -14.86 0.80
CA LEU A 450 -15.17 -13.52 0.81
C LEU A 450 -14.79 -12.86 2.13
N LYS A 451 -14.12 -11.72 2.05
CA LYS A 451 -13.51 -11.05 3.19
C LYS A 451 -13.77 -9.53 3.13
N PRO A 452 -15.05 -9.10 3.08
CA PRO A 452 -15.33 -7.67 3.15
C PRO A 452 -15.03 -7.14 4.55
N TRP A 453 -14.57 -5.89 4.64
CA TRP A 453 -14.43 -5.23 5.95
C TRP A 453 -14.76 -3.75 5.92
N HIS A 454 -15.15 -3.27 7.08
CA HIS A 454 -15.40 -1.87 7.38
C HIS A 454 -14.38 -1.38 8.39
N THR A 455 -13.84 -0.21 8.18
CA THR A 455 -12.99 0.50 9.15
C THR A 455 -13.52 1.89 9.37
N ALA A 456 -13.57 2.33 10.62
CA ALA A 456 -13.84 3.71 10.99
C ALA A 456 -12.77 4.17 11.96
N ASN A 457 -12.11 5.29 11.68
CA ASN A 457 -11.03 5.82 12.49
C ASN A 457 -11.29 7.30 12.80
N LEU A 458 -10.96 7.68 14.00
CA LEU A 458 -10.91 9.06 14.46
C LEU A 458 -9.56 9.27 15.16
N ASP A 459 -8.73 10.11 14.59
CA ASP A 459 -7.38 10.40 15.11
C ASP A 459 -7.23 11.88 15.35
N GLY A 460 -6.41 12.26 16.33
CA GLY A 460 -6.16 13.64 16.62
C GLY A 460 -4.83 13.89 17.28
N SER A 461 -4.35 15.11 17.12
CA SER A 461 -3.18 15.64 17.83
C SER A 461 -3.52 16.95 18.50
N TYR A 462 -3.18 17.06 19.79
CA TYR A 462 -3.34 18.28 20.56
C TYR A 462 -2.00 18.76 21.10
N PHE A 463 -1.67 20.00 20.79
CA PHE A 463 -0.41 20.65 21.19
C PHE A 463 -0.69 21.64 22.31
N PHE A 464 0.12 21.60 23.36
CA PHE A 464 0.01 22.51 24.51
C PHE A 464 1.37 22.77 25.13
N ASN A 465 1.48 23.90 25.84
CA ASN A 465 2.67 24.26 26.61
C ASN A 465 2.40 24.01 28.09
N ALA A 466 3.21 23.18 28.74
CA ALA A 466 3.14 22.90 30.17
C ALA A 466 4.53 22.53 30.70
N LEU A 467 4.74 22.64 32.03
CA LEU A 467 5.97 22.20 32.70
C LEU A 467 7.27 22.71 32.02
N ASN A 468 7.27 23.96 31.57
CA ASN A 468 8.35 24.62 30.83
C ASN A 468 8.74 23.91 29.52
N GLY A 469 7.85 23.11 28.93
CA GLY A 469 8.05 22.39 27.69
C GLY A 469 6.85 22.45 26.75
N ARG A 470 7.11 22.07 25.50
CA ARG A 470 6.09 21.88 24.48
C ARG A 470 5.70 20.40 24.44
N HIS A 471 4.42 20.12 24.53
CA HIS A 471 3.88 18.77 24.55
C HIS A 471 2.97 18.55 23.34
N GLU A 472 3.01 17.35 22.80
CA GLU A 472 2.06 16.84 21.82
C GLU A 472 1.38 15.62 22.42
N MET A 473 0.04 15.64 22.44
CA MET A 473 -0.77 14.50 22.82
C MET A 473 -1.46 13.97 21.57
N LYS A 474 -1.12 12.75 21.17
CA LYS A 474 -1.82 12.02 20.13
C LYS A 474 -2.87 11.12 20.75
N PHE A 475 -4.07 11.11 20.17
CA PHE A 475 -5.19 10.28 20.60
C PHE A 475 -5.96 9.77 19.40
N GLY A 476 -6.67 8.66 19.57
CA GLY A 476 -7.46 8.11 18.49
C GLY A 476 -8.40 7.02 18.95
N PHE A 477 -9.33 6.70 18.07
CA PHE A 477 -10.25 5.59 18.19
C PHE A 477 -10.39 4.93 16.83
N GLY A 478 -10.33 3.60 16.80
CA GLY A 478 -10.52 2.84 15.60
C GLY A 478 -11.51 1.69 15.82
N TYR A 479 -12.32 1.44 14.81
CA TYR A 479 -13.23 0.31 14.73
C TYR A 479 -12.98 -0.44 13.42
N LYS A 480 -12.84 -1.75 13.49
CA LYS A 480 -12.73 -2.63 12.32
C LYS A 480 -13.66 -3.81 12.47
N HIS A 481 -14.48 -4.06 11.45
CA HIS A 481 -15.36 -5.22 11.36
C HIS A 481 -15.07 -5.96 10.05
N TRP A 482 -14.74 -7.25 10.15
CA TRP A 482 -14.37 -8.09 9.00
C TRP A 482 -15.06 -9.45 9.04
N PRO A 483 -16.28 -9.56 8.55
CA PRO A 483 -16.88 -10.87 8.34
C PRO A 483 -16.06 -11.66 7.32
N ASN A 484 -15.91 -12.94 7.56
CA ASN A 484 -15.19 -13.84 6.66
C ASN A 484 -16.09 -15.03 6.33
N SER A 485 -16.20 -15.36 5.05
CA SER A 485 -16.93 -16.52 4.57
C SER A 485 -16.04 -17.31 3.62
N SER A 486 -15.98 -18.61 3.84
CA SER A 486 -15.25 -19.54 3.00
C SER A 486 -16.18 -20.62 2.50
N SER A 487 -16.11 -20.92 1.20
CA SER A 487 -16.78 -22.09 0.64
C SER A 487 -15.79 -22.93 -0.16
N ILE A 488 -15.87 -24.24 0.03
CA ILE A 488 -15.03 -25.21 -0.67
C ILE A 488 -15.98 -26.26 -1.26
N SER A 489 -15.81 -26.53 -2.54
CA SER A 489 -16.49 -27.64 -3.22
C SER A 489 -15.48 -28.41 -4.05
N PHE A 490 -15.69 -29.71 -4.17
CA PHE A 490 -14.76 -30.59 -4.86
C PHE A 490 -15.31 -30.99 -6.24
N SER A 491 -14.40 -31.19 -7.20
CA SER A 491 -14.75 -31.69 -8.53
C SER A 491 -15.11 -33.17 -8.48
N GLY A 492 -15.75 -33.69 -9.54
CA GLY A 492 -16.06 -35.10 -9.68
C GLY A 492 -17.06 -35.60 -8.63
N ASN A 493 -18.09 -34.81 -8.29
CA ASN A 493 -19.04 -35.12 -7.22
C ASN A 493 -18.40 -35.40 -5.84
N GLY A 494 -17.22 -34.83 -5.62
CA GLY A 494 -16.46 -34.99 -4.37
C GLY A 494 -15.66 -36.27 -4.27
N ILE A 495 -15.43 -36.97 -5.36
CA ILE A 495 -14.63 -38.21 -5.37
C ILE A 495 -13.26 -37.92 -5.95
N VAL A 496 -12.22 -38.24 -5.20
CA VAL A 496 -10.83 -38.18 -5.63
C VAL A 496 -10.24 -39.58 -5.57
N ALA A 497 -9.71 -40.06 -6.69
CA ALA A 497 -9.02 -41.36 -6.74
C ALA A 497 -7.51 -41.15 -6.57
N TYR A 498 -6.93 -41.89 -5.65
CA TYR A 498 -5.48 -41.93 -5.44
C TYR A 498 -4.93 -43.25 -5.95
N HIS A 499 -4.00 -43.20 -6.87
CA HIS A 499 -3.18 -44.34 -7.23
C HIS A 499 -1.99 -44.45 -6.29
N ASN A 500 -1.87 -45.57 -5.60
CA ASN A 500 -0.88 -45.70 -4.52
C ASN A 500 0.32 -46.57 -4.93
N ASN A 501 0.34 -47.12 -6.11
CA ASN A 501 1.49 -47.92 -6.59
C ASN A 501 1.45 -48.09 -8.11
N ASP A 502 2.58 -47.94 -8.77
CA ASP A 502 2.71 -47.96 -10.23
C ASP A 502 3.13 -49.30 -10.79
N ASP A 503 3.22 -50.34 -9.99
CA ASP A 503 3.48 -51.64 -10.56
C ASP A 503 2.16 -52.26 -11.08
N PRO A 504 1.94 -52.26 -12.40
CA PRO A 504 0.75 -52.88 -12.98
C PRO A 504 0.65 -54.38 -12.72
N ASN A 505 1.73 -54.99 -12.19
CA ASN A 505 1.80 -56.40 -11.83
C ASN A 505 1.64 -56.62 -10.30
N ASP A 506 1.57 -55.56 -9.49
CA ASP A 506 1.33 -55.73 -8.08
C ASP A 506 -0.20 -55.84 -7.80
N PRO A 507 -0.67 -57.02 -7.38
CA PRO A 507 -2.09 -57.21 -7.03
C PRO A 507 -2.53 -56.35 -5.83
N ASN A 508 -1.61 -55.71 -5.13
CA ASN A 508 -1.85 -54.77 -4.06
C ASN A 508 -1.81 -53.30 -4.53
N SER A 509 -1.63 -53.06 -5.80
CA SER A 509 -1.84 -51.70 -6.40
C SER A 509 -3.30 -51.28 -6.16
N ARG A 510 -3.51 -50.61 -5.04
CA ARG A 510 -4.87 -50.23 -4.63
C ARG A 510 -5.17 -48.80 -5.06
N VAL A 511 -6.23 -48.67 -5.83
CA VAL A 511 -6.93 -47.39 -6.01
C VAL A 511 -7.70 -47.09 -4.72
N ALA A 512 -7.29 -46.11 -3.95
CA ALA A 512 -8.06 -45.64 -2.82
C ALA A 512 -9.01 -44.54 -3.30
N TRP A 513 -10.29 -44.73 -3.09
CA TRP A 513 -11.32 -43.73 -3.35
C TRP A 513 -11.60 -42.96 -2.07
N VAL A 514 -11.46 -41.67 -2.13
CA VAL A 514 -11.82 -40.78 -1.01
C VAL A 514 -12.96 -39.88 -1.46
N THR A 515 -14.08 -39.97 -0.78
CA THR A 515 -15.20 -39.06 -0.96
C THR A 515 -14.96 -37.81 -0.11
N LEU A 516 -14.89 -36.67 -0.74
CA LEU A 516 -14.77 -35.37 -0.09
C LEU A 516 -16.12 -34.66 -0.09
N ALA A 517 -16.57 -34.22 1.05
CA ALA A 517 -17.80 -33.45 1.18
C ALA A 517 -17.55 -31.97 0.92
N SER A 518 -18.48 -31.30 0.24
CA SER A 518 -18.46 -29.84 0.14
C SER A 518 -18.76 -29.21 1.50
N ALA A 519 -18.02 -28.18 1.88
CA ALA A 519 -18.21 -27.45 3.12
C ALA A 519 -18.37 -25.95 2.88
N VAL A 520 -19.26 -25.34 3.65
CA VAL A 520 -19.39 -23.88 3.77
C VAL A 520 -19.07 -23.54 5.23
N LEU A 521 -18.06 -22.72 5.46
CA LEU A 521 -17.59 -22.29 6.78
C LEU A 521 -17.76 -20.78 6.96
#